data_0ee0351c24da343cb0c412723a20b4fe
#
_entry.id   0ee0351c24da343cb0c412723a20b4fe
#
_cell.length_a   1.000
_cell.length_b   1.000
_cell.length_c   1.000
_cell.angle_alpha   90.00
_cell.angle_beta   90.00
_cell.angle_gamma   90.00
#
_symmetry.space_group_name_H-M   'P 1'
#
loop_
_entity.id
_entity.type
_entity.pdbx_description
1 polymer ?
#
loop_
_entity_poly.entity_id
_entity_poly.type
_entity_poly.pdbx_seq_one_letter_code
_entity_poly.pdbx_strand_id
1 'polypeptide(L)'
;MDERAAVATVVATRSSAPRPVGSKLIVREDGSIEGSVSNGCVETDVILAAQEVLAGGEPRLITYGITDEMAFGVGLPCGGEIDVFVEPYRDEQSDVALTVVAGGDVGEKLHDPELERAARRRARSHLFEHEGRTVFADVSVPPPRLFVYGAADTAEALCAAAKLLGWRTIVADARPRFATRERLPSADEILVLWPDEALAHVAPDAATSVVVLTHDDKFDLPLVRAVLETEACYLGWLGSRRNQERRRGLLLEEGVAEEELERVSGPAGLDLGAASPEETAVSILAEILAVRAGRAGGRLRESLHRIHAETVS
;
A
#
# COMPACT_ATOMS: atom_id res chain seq x y z
N MET A 1 26.97 12.71 -19.22
CA MET A 1 25.94 12.82 -20.27
C MET A 1 24.82 11.91 -19.82
N ASP A 2 23.65 12.48 -19.51
CA ASP A 2 22.49 11.67 -19.15
C ASP A 2 22.09 10.85 -20.37
N GLU A 3 22.18 9.54 -20.24
CA GLU A 3 21.86 8.59 -21.29
C GLU A 3 20.34 8.63 -21.50
N ARG A 4 19.89 9.03 -22.71
CA ARG A 4 18.46 9.12 -22.99
C ARG A 4 17.84 7.71 -22.93
N ALA A 5 16.74 7.59 -22.22
CA ALA A 5 15.99 6.34 -22.09
C ALA A 5 14.47 6.61 -22.18
N ALA A 6 13.70 5.58 -22.52
CA ALA A 6 12.26 5.52 -22.36
C ALA A 6 11.89 4.44 -21.35
N VAL A 7 10.78 4.63 -20.66
CA VAL A 7 10.25 3.64 -19.75
C VAL A 7 8.87 3.20 -20.20
N ALA A 8 8.65 1.90 -20.20
CA ALA A 8 7.36 1.28 -20.38
C ALA A 8 6.90 0.69 -19.04
N THR A 9 5.75 1.09 -18.56
CA THR A 9 5.21 0.68 -17.26
C THR A 9 3.87 -0.03 -17.43
N VAL A 10 3.70 -1.19 -16.80
CA VAL A 10 2.39 -1.86 -16.70
C VAL A 10 1.52 -1.02 -15.78
N VAL A 11 0.47 -0.38 -16.32
CA VAL A 11 -0.42 0.50 -15.55
C VAL A 11 -1.73 -0.16 -15.17
N ALA A 12 -2.16 -1.19 -15.92
CA ALA A 12 -3.30 -2.02 -15.57
C ALA A 12 -3.11 -3.47 -16.03
N THR A 13 -3.80 -4.37 -15.34
CA THR A 13 -3.87 -5.79 -15.72
C THR A 13 -5.30 -6.29 -15.59
N ARG A 14 -5.74 -7.15 -16.55
CA ARG A 14 -7.04 -7.81 -16.52
C ARG A 14 -6.84 -9.31 -16.70
N SER A 15 -7.54 -10.11 -15.90
CA SER A 15 -7.37 -11.58 -15.87
C SER A 15 -5.95 -11.99 -15.46
N SER A 16 -5.40 -13.05 -16.04
CA SER A 16 -4.06 -13.58 -15.70
C SER A 16 -2.96 -12.80 -16.44
N ALA A 17 -2.26 -11.93 -15.74
CA ALA A 17 -1.17 -11.15 -16.32
C ALA A 17 0.20 -11.72 -15.89
N PRO A 18 1.20 -11.72 -16.79
CA PRO A 18 2.54 -12.28 -16.51
C PRO A 18 3.36 -11.43 -15.56
N ARG A 19 3.06 -10.13 -15.44
CA ARG A 19 3.72 -9.18 -14.53
C ARG A 19 2.69 -8.28 -13.86
N PRO A 20 2.92 -7.88 -12.59
CA PRO A 20 2.00 -7.01 -11.86
C PRO A 20 2.07 -5.55 -12.36
N VAL A 21 1.03 -4.78 -12.01
CA VAL A 21 1.01 -3.31 -12.16
C VAL A 21 2.23 -2.69 -11.48
N GLY A 22 2.84 -1.69 -12.12
CA GLY A 22 4.09 -1.07 -11.70
C GLY A 22 5.36 -1.73 -12.24
N SER A 23 5.25 -2.90 -12.93
CA SER A 23 6.40 -3.51 -13.60
C SER A 23 6.91 -2.62 -14.74
N LYS A 24 8.22 -2.48 -14.86
CA LYS A 24 8.88 -1.57 -15.81
C LYS A 24 9.83 -2.28 -16.75
N LEU A 25 9.94 -1.76 -17.96
CA LEU A 25 10.98 -2.02 -18.92
C LEU A 25 11.61 -0.70 -19.34
N ILE A 26 12.88 -0.51 -19.05
CA ILE A 26 13.66 0.65 -19.47
C ILE A 26 14.38 0.29 -20.77
N VAL A 27 14.26 1.15 -21.77
CA VAL A 27 14.93 1.01 -23.09
C VAL A 27 15.83 2.22 -23.27
N ARG A 28 17.13 2.00 -23.44
CA ARG A 28 18.12 3.07 -23.62
C ARG A 28 18.41 3.32 -25.10
N GLU A 29 19.01 4.47 -25.40
CA GLU A 29 19.31 4.90 -26.77
C GLU A 29 20.32 3.95 -27.48
N ASP A 30 21.19 3.29 -26.71
CA ASP A 30 22.12 2.28 -27.22
C ASP A 30 21.45 0.92 -27.53
N GLY A 31 20.15 0.78 -27.30
CA GLY A 31 19.38 -0.44 -27.48
C GLY A 31 19.43 -1.40 -26.28
N SER A 32 20.15 -1.06 -25.22
CA SER A 32 20.13 -1.89 -23.99
C SER A 32 18.80 -1.77 -23.27
N ILE A 33 18.37 -2.87 -22.61
CA ILE A 33 17.10 -2.97 -21.90
C ILE A 33 17.32 -3.42 -20.46
N GLU A 34 16.44 -2.96 -19.56
CA GLU A 34 16.45 -3.37 -18.16
C GLU A 34 15.00 -3.57 -17.66
N GLY A 35 14.74 -4.68 -16.99
CA GLY A 35 13.40 -5.03 -16.50
C GLY A 35 12.56 -5.80 -17.51
N SER A 36 11.23 -5.86 -17.28
CA SER A 36 10.27 -6.55 -18.14
C SER A 36 8.84 -6.19 -17.79
N VAL A 37 7.95 -6.15 -18.77
CA VAL A 37 6.49 -5.90 -18.62
C VAL A 37 5.65 -7.16 -18.81
N SER A 38 6.19 -8.22 -19.48
CA SER A 38 5.41 -9.42 -19.82
C SER A 38 6.18 -10.74 -19.77
N ASN A 39 7.44 -10.74 -19.32
CA ASN A 39 8.35 -11.90 -19.39
C ASN A 39 8.56 -12.45 -20.81
N GLY A 40 8.61 -11.60 -21.83
CA GLY A 40 8.95 -11.96 -23.20
C GLY A 40 7.77 -12.04 -24.16
N CYS A 41 6.53 -11.83 -23.71
CA CYS A 41 5.35 -11.96 -24.58
C CYS A 41 5.18 -10.77 -25.54
N VAL A 42 5.33 -9.53 -25.03
CA VAL A 42 5.11 -8.29 -25.79
C VAL A 42 6.32 -7.37 -25.84
N GLU A 43 7.45 -7.77 -25.26
CA GLU A 43 8.65 -6.94 -25.13
C GLU A 43 9.14 -6.37 -26.45
N THR A 44 9.11 -7.16 -27.54
CA THR A 44 9.56 -6.68 -28.85
C THR A 44 8.77 -5.46 -29.32
N ASP A 45 7.45 -5.50 -29.19
CA ASP A 45 6.57 -4.41 -29.59
C ASP A 45 6.71 -3.20 -28.65
N VAL A 46 6.82 -3.44 -27.37
CA VAL A 46 7.07 -2.40 -26.36
C VAL A 46 8.41 -1.70 -26.58
N ILE A 47 9.47 -2.44 -26.97
CA ILE A 47 10.78 -1.86 -27.31
C ILE A 47 10.68 -0.96 -28.53
N LEU A 48 9.95 -1.36 -29.58
CA LEU A 48 9.72 -0.50 -30.74
C LEU A 48 8.98 0.79 -30.37
N ALA A 49 7.92 0.68 -29.56
CA ALA A 49 7.20 1.84 -29.05
C ALA A 49 8.09 2.77 -28.23
N ALA A 50 8.95 2.22 -27.37
CA ALA A 50 9.92 2.98 -26.59
C ALA A 50 10.95 3.72 -27.47
N GLN A 51 11.43 3.07 -28.52
CA GLN A 51 12.35 3.68 -29.49
C GLN A 51 11.68 4.85 -30.26
N GLU A 52 10.41 4.73 -30.61
CA GLU A 52 9.65 5.84 -31.22
C GLU A 52 9.53 7.02 -30.26
N VAL A 53 9.22 6.78 -28.98
CA VAL A 53 9.19 7.82 -27.95
C VAL A 53 10.58 8.50 -27.79
N LEU A 54 11.65 7.71 -27.80
CA LEU A 54 13.03 8.27 -27.78
C LEU A 54 13.34 9.13 -29.00
N ALA A 55 12.80 8.77 -30.16
CA ALA A 55 12.96 9.55 -31.39
C ALA A 55 12.16 10.86 -31.40
N GLY A 56 11.44 11.20 -30.34
CA GLY A 56 10.64 12.41 -30.19
C GLY A 56 9.15 12.19 -30.36
N GLY A 57 8.70 10.94 -30.28
CA GLY A 57 7.27 10.60 -30.22
C GLY A 57 6.63 10.99 -28.88
N GLU A 58 5.31 11.11 -28.89
CA GLU A 58 4.54 11.43 -27.68
C GLU A 58 4.39 10.19 -26.78
N PRO A 59 4.26 10.39 -25.44
CA PRO A 59 3.87 9.35 -24.51
C PRO A 59 2.54 8.71 -24.92
N ARG A 60 2.41 7.39 -24.73
CA ARG A 60 1.19 6.68 -25.13
C ARG A 60 0.88 5.45 -24.30
N LEU A 61 -0.41 5.16 -24.21
CA LEU A 61 -0.96 3.96 -23.60
C LEU A 61 -1.20 2.91 -24.69
N ILE A 62 -0.72 1.67 -24.48
CA ILE A 62 -0.87 0.55 -25.42
C ILE A 62 -1.50 -0.61 -24.65
N THR A 63 -2.60 -1.16 -25.21
CA THR A 63 -3.25 -2.35 -24.66
C THR A 63 -2.82 -3.60 -25.39
N TYR A 64 -2.38 -4.61 -24.66
CA TYR A 64 -2.04 -5.94 -25.17
C TYR A 64 -2.99 -6.96 -24.56
N GLY A 65 -3.66 -7.75 -25.41
CA GLY A 65 -4.61 -8.76 -24.97
C GLY A 65 -5.09 -9.66 -26.09
N ILE A 66 -6.04 -10.56 -25.79
CA ILE A 66 -6.69 -11.39 -26.80
C ILE A 66 -7.86 -10.56 -27.39
N THR A 67 -7.66 -9.95 -28.54
CA THR A 67 -8.79 -9.48 -29.37
C THR A 67 -8.85 -10.33 -30.62
N ASP A 68 -10.00 -10.97 -30.86
CA ASP A 68 -10.27 -11.85 -32.02
C ASP A 68 -10.19 -11.14 -33.41
N GLU A 69 -9.88 -9.84 -33.46
CA GLU A 69 -9.97 -9.03 -34.70
C GLU A 69 -8.64 -8.46 -35.20
N MET A 70 -7.49 -8.72 -34.55
CA MET A 70 -6.20 -8.24 -35.08
C MET A 70 -5.32 -9.41 -35.57
N ALA A 71 -5.45 -9.71 -36.85
CA ALA A 71 -4.69 -10.75 -37.58
C ALA A 71 -3.16 -10.54 -37.67
N PHE A 72 -2.57 -9.63 -36.86
CA PHE A 72 -1.14 -9.42 -36.70
C PHE A 72 -0.77 -9.17 -35.23
N GLY A 73 -1.54 -9.79 -34.29
CA GLY A 73 -1.45 -9.49 -32.88
C GLY A 73 -0.34 -10.23 -32.16
N VAL A 74 0.49 -9.49 -31.45
CA VAL A 74 1.28 -10.01 -30.33
C VAL A 74 0.27 -10.23 -29.19
N GLY A 75 -0.25 -11.45 -29.05
CA GLY A 75 -1.19 -11.83 -28.01
C GLY A 75 -0.45 -12.34 -26.76
N LEU A 76 -1.08 -12.17 -25.59
CA LEU A 76 -0.61 -12.80 -24.35
C LEU A 76 -1.08 -14.26 -24.32
N PRO A 77 -0.18 -15.27 -24.36
CA PRO A 77 -0.56 -16.69 -24.38
C PRO A 77 -1.24 -17.14 -23.08
N CYS A 78 -1.20 -16.33 -22.02
CA CYS A 78 -1.85 -16.58 -20.73
C CYS A 78 -3.33 -16.16 -20.69
N GLY A 79 -3.89 -15.59 -21.77
CA GLY A 79 -5.30 -15.18 -21.84
C GLY A 79 -5.66 -13.95 -21.04
N GLY A 80 -4.68 -13.15 -20.62
CA GLY A 80 -4.87 -11.89 -19.94
C GLY A 80 -4.74 -10.67 -20.85
N GLU A 81 -4.97 -9.50 -20.26
CA GLU A 81 -4.80 -8.20 -20.91
C GLU A 81 -3.95 -7.31 -20.00
N ILE A 82 -3.02 -6.56 -20.59
CA ILE A 82 -2.24 -5.55 -19.88
C ILE A 82 -2.28 -4.23 -20.63
N ASP A 83 -2.33 -3.13 -19.87
CA ASP A 83 -2.11 -1.79 -20.40
C ASP A 83 -0.69 -1.36 -20.03
N VAL A 84 0.08 -0.96 -21.04
CA VAL A 84 1.46 -0.49 -20.88
C VAL A 84 1.53 0.96 -21.30
N PHE A 85 1.98 1.82 -20.40
CA PHE A 85 2.24 3.22 -20.68
C PHE A 85 3.72 3.43 -21.02
N VAL A 86 3.99 4.08 -22.14
CA VAL A 86 5.37 4.33 -22.63
C VAL A 86 5.62 5.83 -22.65
N GLU A 87 6.67 6.28 -21.95
CA GLU A 87 7.06 7.67 -21.84
C GLU A 87 8.59 7.85 -21.81
N PRO A 88 9.11 9.08 -22.04
CA PRO A 88 10.53 9.36 -21.78
C PRO A 88 10.88 9.07 -20.33
N TYR A 89 11.96 8.35 -20.10
CA TYR A 89 12.45 8.09 -18.74
C TYR A 89 12.93 9.38 -18.09
N ARG A 90 12.48 9.60 -16.88
CA ARG A 90 12.96 10.67 -16.00
C ARG A 90 13.36 10.06 -14.67
N ASP A 91 14.54 10.37 -14.20
CA ASP A 91 14.97 9.94 -12.85
C ASP A 91 14.24 10.82 -11.82
N GLU A 92 13.01 10.46 -11.52
CA GLU A 92 12.20 11.10 -10.49
C GLU A 92 12.57 10.49 -9.14
N GLN A 93 13.21 11.29 -8.28
CA GLN A 93 13.56 10.87 -6.90
C GLN A 93 12.34 10.87 -5.95
N SER A 94 11.14 10.84 -6.50
CA SER A 94 9.90 10.78 -5.72
C SER A 94 9.48 9.34 -5.46
N ASP A 95 9.01 9.07 -4.25
CA ASP A 95 8.41 7.79 -3.87
C ASP A 95 6.98 7.60 -4.44
N VAL A 96 6.38 8.67 -4.97
CA VAL A 96 5.10 8.67 -5.68
C VAL A 96 5.18 9.59 -6.88
N ALA A 97 4.89 9.09 -8.08
CA ALA A 97 4.72 9.88 -9.29
C ALA A 97 3.31 9.71 -9.83
N LEU A 98 2.63 10.82 -10.12
CA LEU A 98 1.29 10.84 -10.69
C LEU A 98 1.38 11.26 -12.15
N THR A 99 0.98 10.37 -13.07
CA THR A 99 1.08 10.60 -14.52
C THR A 99 -0.29 10.46 -15.17
N VAL A 100 -0.70 11.43 -15.97
CA VAL A 100 -1.90 11.30 -16.83
C VAL A 100 -1.59 10.31 -17.94
N VAL A 101 -2.35 9.22 -18.01
CA VAL A 101 -2.15 8.16 -19.01
C VAL A 101 -3.25 8.12 -20.08
N ALA A 102 -4.40 8.76 -19.81
CA ALA A 102 -5.49 8.91 -20.79
C ALA A 102 -6.41 10.09 -20.41
N GLY A 103 -7.26 10.55 -21.36
CA GLY A 103 -8.28 11.57 -21.12
C GLY A 103 -7.84 13.03 -21.36
N GLY A 104 -6.66 13.26 -21.92
CA GLY A 104 -6.07 14.57 -22.23
C GLY A 104 -4.74 14.76 -21.53
N ASP A 105 -3.88 15.63 -22.07
CA ASP A 105 -2.53 15.95 -21.54
C ASP A 105 -1.72 14.70 -21.15
N VAL A 106 -1.76 13.64 -21.97
CA VAL A 106 -1.09 12.35 -21.74
C VAL A 106 0.41 12.57 -21.56
N GLY A 107 0.96 12.05 -20.47
CA GLY A 107 2.35 12.26 -20.04
C GLY A 107 2.54 13.44 -19.10
N GLU A 108 1.50 14.25 -18.81
CA GLU A 108 1.57 15.28 -17.78
C GLU A 108 1.80 14.65 -16.39
N LYS A 109 2.72 15.27 -15.64
CA LYS A 109 2.97 14.91 -14.24
C LYS A 109 2.16 15.81 -13.33
N LEU A 110 1.34 15.21 -12.48
CA LEU A 110 0.53 15.93 -11.51
C LEU A 110 1.32 16.08 -10.19
N HIS A 111 1.27 17.25 -9.60
CA HIS A 111 1.83 17.54 -8.28
C HIS A 111 0.69 17.96 -7.34
N ASP A 112 0.02 16.97 -6.77
CA ASP A 112 -1.06 17.17 -5.82
C ASP A 112 -0.73 16.44 -4.51
N PRO A 113 -0.46 17.17 -3.41
CA PRO A 113 -0.07 16.58 -2.14
C PRO A 113 -1.13 15.66 -1.52
N GLU A 114 -2.42 15.87 -1.80
CA GLU A 114 -3.49 15.01 -1.27
C GLU A 114 -3.55 13.68 -2.02
N LEU A 115 -3.47 13.73 -3.35
CA LEU A 115 -3.42 12.54 -4.20
C LEU A 115 -2.14 11.72 -3.93
N GLU A 116 -0.99 12.40 -3.81
CA GLU A 116 0.27 11.74 -3.46
C GLU A 116 0.20 11.05 -2.09
N ARG A 117 -0.39 11.72 -1.08
CA ARG A 117 -0.59 11.13 0.26
C ARG A 117 -1.54 9.92 0.20
N ALA A 118 -2.62 10.00 -0.59
CA ALA A 118 -3.54 8.90 -0.78
C ALA A 118 -2.85 7.69 -1.46
N ALA A 119 -2.05 7.93 -2.49
CA ALA A 119 -1.27 6.90 -3.19
C ALA A 119 -0.23 6.26 -2.24
N ARG A 120 0.47 7.07 -1.45
CA ARG A 120 1.45 6.61 -0.45
C ARG A 120 0.81 5.70 0.60
N ARG A 121 -0.40 6.03 1.09
CA ARG A 121 -1.15 5.16 2.02
C ARG A 121 -1.49 3.81 1.41
N ARG A 122 -1.80 3.74 0.11
CA ARG A 122 -2.06 2.47 -0.60
C ARG A 122 -0.80 1.62 -0.74
N ALA A 123 0.37 2.26 -0.82
CA ALA A 123 1.69 1.63 -0.97
C ALA A 123 1.76 0.60 -2.12
N ARG A 124 1.06 0.89 -3.22
CA ARG A 124 1.10 0.11 -4.48
C ARG A 124 0.67 0.99 -5.65
N SER A 125 1.26 0.76 -6.80
CA SER A 125 0.90 1.46 -8.03
C SER A 125 -0.52 1.10 -8.50
N HIS A 126 -1.27 2.09 -9.02
CA HIS A 126 -2.66 1.92 -9.43
C HIS A 126 -3.13 3.03 -10.37
N LEU A 127 -4.22 2.76 -11.11
CA LEU A 127 -4.96 3.77 -11.88
C LEU A 127 -6.12 4.35 -11.05
N PHE A 128 -6.45 5.62 -11.30
CA PHE A 128 -7.65 6.27 -10.78
C PHE A 128 -8.12 7.39 -11.72
N GLU A 129 -9.38 7.78 -11.58
CA GLU A 129 -9.95 8.91 -12.33
C GLU A 129 -9.81 10.20 -11.51
N HIS A 130 -9.33 11.27 -12.15
CA HIS A 130 -9.22 12.60 -11.58
C HIS A 130 -9.53 13.65 -12.64
N GLU A 131 -10.55 14.49 -12.40
CA GLU A 131 -10.99 15.56 -13.30
C GLU A 131 -11.23 15.10 -14.75
N GLY A 132 -11.81 13.90 -14.93
CA GLY A 132 -12.10 13.32 -16.25
C GLY A 132 -10.86 12.78 -16.99
N ARG A 133 -9.73 12.68 -16.32
CA ARG A 133 -8.48 12.09 -16.82
C ARG A 133 -8.18 10.81 -16.05
N THR A 134 -7.61 9.82 -16.74
CA THR A 134 -7.08 8.62 -16.07
C THR A 134 -5.64 8.87 -15.66
N VAL A 135 -5.39 8.78 -14.37
CA VAL A 135 -4.07 9.02 -13.75
C VAL A 135 -3.49 7.72 -13.23
N PHE A 136 -2.22 7.49 -13.52
CA PHE A 136 -1.44 6.41 -12.94
C PHE A 136 -0.62 6.94 -11.75
N ALA A 137 -0.86 6.39 -10.57
CA ALA A 137 0.01 6.56 -9.43
C ALA A 137 1.09 5.47 -9.47
N ASP A 138 2.31 5.86 -9.79
CA ASP A 138 3.48 5.01 -9.66
C ASP A 138 4.05 5.17 -8.25
N VAL A 139 3.98 4.09 -7.47
CA VAL A 139 4.30 4.11 -6.03
C VAL A 139 5.51 3.24 -5.78
N SER A 140 6.63 3.88 -5.41
CA SER A 140 7.92 3.25 -5.09
C SER A 140 8.28 3.46 -3.61
N VAL A 141 7.31 3.22 -2.72
CA VAL A 141 7.53 3.31 -1.29
C VAL A 141 8.10 2.01 -0.73
N PRO A 142 8.84 2.08 0.39
CA PRO A 142 9.21 0.88 1.13
C PRO A 142 7.98 0.03 1.48
N PRO A 143 8.17 -1.29 1.70
CA PRO A 143 7.07 -2.14 2.14
C PRO A 143 6.32 -1.52 3.32
N PRO A 144 4.98 -1.66 3.36
CA PRO A 144 4.19 -1.19 4.48
C PRO A 144 4.74 -1.72 5.80
N ARG A 145 4.63 -0.89 6.84
CA ARG A 145 5.10 -1.25 8.18
C ARG A 145 3.93 -1.56 9.09
N LEU A 146 4.05 -2.65 9.84
CA LEU A 146 3.18 -2.98 10.95
C LEU A 146 3.96 -2.79 12.26
N PHE A 147 3.61 -1.77 13.01
CA PHE A 147 4.14 -1.54 14.35
C PHE A 147 3.14 -2.04 15.39
N VAL A 148 3.56 -3.00 16.20
CA VAL A 148 2.77 -3.58 17.27
C VAL A 148 3.39 -3.20 18.62
N TYR A 149 2.62 -2.58 19.49
CA TYR A 149 3.03 -2.35 20.88
C TYR A 149 2.30 -3.32 21.82
N GLY A 150 3.09 -4.18 22.47
CA GLY A 150 2.64 -5.28 23.32
C GLY A 150 2.97 -6.64 22.71
N ALA A 151 3.97 -7.31 23.29
CA ALA A 151 4.51 -8.61 22.83
C ALA A 151 3.65 -9.79 23.32
N ALA A 152 2.38 -9.81 22.93
CA ALA A 152 1.42 -10.88 23.16
C ALA A 152 1.46 -11.93 22.05
N ASP A 153 0.78 -13.06 22.23
CA ASP A 153 0.71 -14.11 21.20
C ASP A 153 0.01 -13.61 19.92
N THR A 154 -0.95 -12.69 20.06
CA THR A 154 -1.55 -11.98 18.91
C THR A 154 -0.53 -11.14 18.13
N ALA A 155 0.53 -10.61 18.78
CA ALA A 155 1.59 -9.88 18.08
C ALA A 155 2.37 -10.80 17.15
N GLU A 156 2.72 -12.00 17.60
CA GLU A 156 3.38 -13.01 16.75
C GLU A 156 2.48 -13.39 15.57
N ALA A 157 1.22 -13.70 15.83
CA ALA A 157 0.25 -14.06 14.77
C ALA A 157 0.08 -12.93 13.74
N LEU A 158 0.03 -11.65 14.18
CA LEU A 158 0.00 -10.49 13.31
C LEU A 158 1.26 -10.38 12.45
N CYS A 159 2.44 -10.56 13.04
CA CYS A 159 3.70 -10.53 12.31
C CYS A 159 3.76 -11.63 11.25
N ALA A 160 3.39 -12.87 11.60
CA ALA A 160 3.37 -14.00 10.68
C ALA A 160 2.41 -13.75 9.50
N ALA A 161 1.20 -13.24 9.77
CA ALA A 161 0.22 -12.92 8.74
C ALA A 161 0.67 -11.73 7.86
N ALA A 162 1.24 -10.67 8.44
CA ALA A 162 1.73 -9.51 7.71
C ALA A 162 2.90 -9.85 6.76
N LYS A 163 3.74 -10.83 7.11
CA LYS A 163 4.79 -11.33 6.23
C LYS A 163 4.27 -11.93 4.93
N LEU A 164 3.10 -12.56 4.92
CA LEU A 164 2.47 -13.08 3.70
C LEU A 164 2.15 -11.94 2.72
N LEU A 165 1.97 -10.72 3.23
CA LEU A 165 1.72 -9.51 2.46
C LEU A 165 3.00 -8.74 2.11
N GLY A 166 4.18 -9.25 2.50
CA GLY A 166 5.46 -8.58 2.29
C GLY A 166 5.69 -7.35 3.18
N TRP A 167 4.97 -7.22 4.30
CA TRP A 167 5.09 -6.08 5.20
C TRP A 167 6.28 -6.25 6.15
N ARG A 168 6.92 -5.13 6.50
CA ARG A 168 7.92 -5.09 7.57
C ARG A 168 7.21 -5.00 8.93
N THR A 169 7.60 -5.85 9.87
CA THR A 169 6.97 -5.98 11.19
C THR A 169 7.92 -5.56 12.30
N ILE A 170 7.43 -4.69 13.18
CA ILE A 170 8.18 -4.17 14.33
C ILE A 170 7.31 -4.40 15.58
N VAL A 171 7.85 -5.06 16.59
CA VAL A 171 7.17 -5.28 17.87
C VAL A 171 7.95 -4.61 19.00
N ALA A 172 7.27 -3.81 19.81
CA ALA A 172 7.84 -3.22 21.02
C ALA A 172 7.07 -3.61 22.28
N ASP A 173 7.77 -3.76 23.36
CA ASP A 173 7.22 -3.93 24.72
C ASP A 173 8.23 -3.47 25.75
N ALA A 174 7.81 -2.71 26.75
CA ALA A 174 8.70 -2.26 27.82
C ALA A 174 9.20 -3.40 28.74
N ARG A 175 8.59 -4.56 28.64
CA ARG A 175 8.88 -5.73 29.48
C ARG A 175 9.80 -6.70 28.75
N PRO A 176 11.10 -6.82 29.11
CA PRO A 176 12.08 -7.60 28.37
C PRO A 176 11.77 -9.12 28.32
N ARG A 177 10.97 -9.63 29.27
CA ARG A 177 10.57 -11.04 29.28
C ARG A 177 9.54 -11.40 28.21
N PHE A 178 8.84 -10.41 27.63
CA PHE A 178 7.86 -10.61 26.58
C PHE A 178 8.45 -10.35 25.20
N ALA A 179 9.25 -9.31 25.03
CA ALA A 179 9.87 -8.92 23.76
C ALA A 179 11.13 -9.75 23.49
N THR A 180 10.96 -11.03 23.18
CA THR A 180 12.07 -11.96 22.90
C THR A 180 11.92 -12.62 21.53
N ARG A 181 13.02 -13.01 20.91
CA ARG A 181 13.03 -13.67 19.59
C ARG A 181 12.33 -15.03 19.63
N GLU A 182 12.38 -15.74 20.77
CA GLU A 182 11.70 -17.03 20.93
C GLU A 182 10.18 -16.90 20.90
N ARG A 183 9.65 -15.78 21.41
CA ARG A 183 8.21 -15.51 21.42
C ARG A 183 7.71 -14.87 20.14
N LEU A 184 8.59 -14.17 19.42
CA LEU A 184 8.28 -13.35 18.25
C LEU A 184 9.19 -13.73 17.07
N PRO A 185 9.21 -15.01 16.65
CA PRO A 185 10.10 -15.46 15.56
C PRO A 185 9.78 -14.78 14.22
N SER A 186 8.53 -14.34 14.01
CA SER A 186 8.09 -13.69 12.78
C SER A 186 8.34 -12.18 12.73
N ALA A 187 8.64 -11.53 13.86
CA ALA A 187 8.92 -10.09 13.84
C ALA A 187 10.27 -9.81 13.17
N ASP A 188 10.32 -8.81 12.28
CA ASP A 188 11.58 -8.38 11.67
C ASP A 188 12.46 -7.64 12.69
N GLU A 189 11.82 -6.82 13.52
CA GLU A 189 12.48 -6.03 14.56
C GLU A 189 11.74 -6.17 15.90
N ILE A 190 12.50 -6.30 17.00
CA ILE A 190 11.96 -6.41 18.36
C ILE A 190 12.66 -5.36 19.22
N LEU A 191 11.86 -4.53 19.89
CA LEU A 191 12.32 -3.42 20.69
C LEU A 191 11.89 -3.60 22.15
N VAL A 192 12.84 -3.46 23.08
CA VAL A 192 12.55 -3.39 24.51
C VAL A 192 12.58 -1.92 24.92
N LEU A 193 11.48 -1.21 24.66
CA LEU A 193 11.38 0.24 24.80
C LEU A 193 10.03 0.65 25.41
N TRP A 194 10.02 1.79 26.08
CA TRP A 194 8.81 2.45 26.51
C TRP A 194 8.05 3.03 25.31
N PRO A 195 6.72 3.33 25.43
CA PRO A 195 5.91 3.76 24.30
C PRO A 195 6.45 4.95 23.52
N ASP A 196 6.90 5.98 24.21
CA ASP A 196 7.48 7.20 23.66
C ASP A 196 8.79 6.95 22.91
N GLU A 197 9.68 6.16 23.51
CA GLU A 197 10.96 5.75 22.89
C GLU A 197 10.70 4.87 21.65
N ALA A 198 9.78 3.91 21.76
CA ALA A 198 9.41 3.03 20.65
C ALA A 198 8.80 3.82 19.49
N LEU A 199 7.90 4.78 19.78
CA LEU A 199 7.28 5.63 18.76
C LEU A 199 8.31 6.53 18.07
N ALA A 200 9.22 7.13 18.84
CA ALA A 200 10.30 7.95 18.29
C ALA A 200 11.23 7.12 17.38
N HIS A 201 11.52 5.87 17.76
CA HIS A 201 12.35 4.96 16.96
C HIS A 201 11.65 4.57 15.64
N VAL A 202 10.37 4.20 15.71
CA VAL A 202 9.60 3.74 14.54
C VAL A 202 9.28 4.90 13.60
N ALA A 203 9.02 6.09 14.13
CA ALA A 203 8.61 7.28 13.39
C ALA A 203 7.50 6.95 12.36
N PRO A 204 6.24 6.67 12.82
CA PRO A 204 5.18 6.22 11.94
C PRO A 204 4.84 7.26 10.86
N ASP A 205 4.72 6.78 9.62
CA ASP A 205 4.34 7.54 8.44
C ASP A 205 3.02 7.03 7.83
N ALA A 206 2.62 7.58 6.69
CA ALA A 206 1.39 7.20 5.99
C ALA A 206 1.36 5.74 5.48
N ALA A 207 2.49 5.02 5.48
CA ALA A 207 2.56 3.59 5.17
C ALA A 207 2.58 2.70 6.42
N THR A 208 2.58 3.29 7.62
CA THR A 208 2.67 2.58 8.90
C THR A 208 1.28 2.35 9.49
N SER A 209 0.99 1.10 9.84
CA SER A 209 -0.17 0.70 10.64
C SER A 209 0.30 0.42 12.07
N VAL A 210 -0.39 1.00 13.06
CA VAL A 210 -0.06 0.83 14.48
C VAL A 210 -1.14 0.00 15.16
N VAL A 211 -0.74 -1.01 15.94
CA VAL A 211 -1.66 -1.85 16.73
C VAL A 211 -1.20 -1.90 18.18
N VAL A 212 -2.09 -1.55 19.10
CA VAL A 212 -1.84 -1.55 20.55
C VAL A 212 -2.53 -2.77 21.17
N LEU A 213 -1.72 -3.69 21.71
CA LEU A 213 -2.16 -4.98 22.25
C LEU A 213 -2.00 -5.09 23.76
N THR A 214 -1.45 -4.10 24.43
CA THR A 214 -1.35 -4.10 25.89
C THR A 214 -2.71 -3.78 26.50
N HIS A 215 -2.88 -4.13 27.77
CA HIS A 215 -4.11 -3.85 28.52
C HIS A 215 -3.83 -2.92 29.72
N ASP A 216 -2.70 -2.21 29.70
CA ASP A 216 -2.24 -1.34 30.75
C ASP A 216 -2.30 0.12 30.29
N ASP A 217 -3.22 0.88 30.85
CA ASP A 217 -3.49 2.27 30.47
C ASP A 217 -2.25 3.18 30.59
N LYS A 218 -1.28 2.86 31.46
CA LYS A 218 -0.05 3.64 31.58
C LYS A 218 0.84 3.58 30.33
N PHE A 219 0.71 2.50 29.53
CA PHE A 219 1.37 2.37 28.23
C PHE A 219 0.47 2.83 27.09
N ASP A 220 -0.81 2.41 27.16
CA ASP A 220 -1.76 2.56 26.06
C ASP A 220 -2.16 4.01 25.81
N LEU A 221 -2.55 4.75 26.86
CA LEU A 221 -3.04 6.12 26.71
C LEU A 221 -1.98 7.07 26.14
N PRO A 222 -0.74 7.12 26.67
CA PRO A 222 0.31 7.97 26.10
C PRO A 222 0.65 7.58 24.66
N LEU A 223 0.70 6.28 24.36
CA LEU A 223 1.00 5.80 23.01
C LEU A 223 -0.07 6.20 22.01
N VAL A 224 -1.35 5.90 22.30
CA VAL A 224 -2.47 6.24 21.41
C VAL A 224 -2.51 7.73 21.13
N ARG A 225 -2.38 8.56 22.17
CA ARG A 225 -2.33 10.01 22.02
C ARG A 225 -1.18 10.45 21.10
N ALA A 226 0.02 9.93 21.32
CA ALA A 226 1.17 10.30 20.51
C ALA A 226 1.08 9.78 19.06
N VAL A 227 0.47 8.61 18.83
CA VAL A 227 0.20 8.11 17.47
C VAL A 227 -0.81 8.98 16.72
N LEU A 228 -1.80 9.56 17.40
CA LEU A 228 -2.76 10.49 16.78
C LEU A 228 -2.09 11.75 16.22
N GLU A 229 -0.95 12.16 16.76
CA GLU A 229 -0.12 13.26 16.25
C GLU A 229 0.72 12.87 15.02
N THR A 230 0.75 11.58 14.62
CA THR A 230 1.51 11.07 13.47
C THR A 230 0.63 10.92 12.22
N GLU A 231 1.29 10.66 11.08
CA GLU A 231 0.61 10.32 9.83
C GLU A 231 0.26 8.82 9.69
N ALA A 232 0.36 8.01 10.75
CA ALA A 232 0.01 6.59 10.72
C ALA A 232 -1.35 6.37 10.03
N CYS A 233 -1.38 5.44 9.04
CA CYS A 233 -2.58 5.22 8.24
C CYS A 233 -3.68 4.44 8.98
N TYR A 234 -3.31 3.77 10.08
CA TYR A 234 -4.22 2.98 10.90
C TYR A 234 -3.72 2.97 12.34
N LEU A 235 -4.65 3.08 13.28
CA LEU A 235 -4.42 2.91 14.71
C LEU A 235 -5.47 1.99 15.30
N GLY A 236 -5.08 0.74 15.54
CA GLY A 236 -5.94 -0.27 16.16
C GLY A 236 -5.63 -0.42 17.65
N TRP A 237 -6.67 -0.49 18.48
CA TRP A 237 -6.53 -0.68 19.92
C TRP A 237 -7.33 -1.88 20.38
N LEU A 238 -6.65 -2.92 20.84
CA LEU A 238 -7.29 -4.14 21.33
C LEU A 238 -8.01 -3.90 22.67
N GLY A 239 -9.17 -4.52 22.84
CA GLY A 239 -9.92 -4.47 24.07
C GLY A 239 -11.42 -4.69 23.86
N SER A 240 -12.18 -4.79 24.96
CA SER A 240 -13.64 -4.87 24.90
C SER A 240 -14.27 -3.50 24.59
N ARG A 241 -15.49 -3.48 24.00
CA ARG A 241 -16.25 -2.25 23.76
C ARG A 241 -16.33 -1.37 25.02
N ARG A 242 -16.61 -1.97 26.18
CA ARG A 242 -16.66 -1.26 27.46
C ARG A 242 -15.34 -0.59 27.84
N ASN A 243 -14.21 -1.26 27.59
CA ASN A 243 -12.89 -0.67 27.84
C ASN A 243 -12.59 0.47 26.86
N GLN A 244 -13.00 0.33 25.61
CA GLN A 244 -12.81 1.39 24.60
C GLN A 244 -13.60 2.65 24.96
N GLU A 245 -14.87 2.50 25.37
CA GLU A 245 -15.69 3.64 25.85
C GLU A 245 -15.02 4.36 27.02
N ARG A 246 -14.53 3.62 28.02
CA ARG A 246 -13.81 4.18 29.16
C ARG A 246 -12.54 4.93 28.74
N ARG A 247 -11.73 4.30 27.90
CA ARG A 247 -10.45 4.86 27.41
C ARG A 247 -10.67 6.09 26.52
N ARG A 248 -11.71 6.06 25.68
CA ARG A 248 -12.13 7.22 24.90
C ARG A 248 -12.48 8.40 25.83
N GLY A 249 -13.23 8.14 26.91
CA GLY A 249 -13.54 9.16 27.92
C GLY A 249 -12.29 9.77 28.54
N LEU A 250 -11.30 8.96 28.91
CA LEU A 250 -10.05 9.45 29.47
C LEU A 250 -9.26 10.34 28.49
N LEU A 251 -9.19 9.96 27.21
CA LEU A 251 -8.50 10.77 26.21
C LEU A 251 -9.21 12.10 25.94
N LEU A 252 -10.55 12.12 25.96
CA LEU A 252 -11.33 13.36 25.89
C LEU A 252 -11.07 14.27 27.10
N GLU A 253 -10.99 13.71 28.32
CA GLU A 253 -10.64 14.46 29.53
C GLU A 253 -9.21 15.03 29.48
N GLU A 254 -8.29 14.36 28.77
CA GLU A 254 -6.94 14.85 28.50
C GLU A 254 -6.86 15.85 27.35
N GLY A 255 -7.98 16.19 26.71
CA GLY A 255 -8.08 17.22 25.68
C GLY A 255 -7.83 16.74 24.24
N VAL A 256 -7.86 15.42 23.98
CA VAL A 256 -7.86 14.90 22.62
C VAL A 256 -9.21 15.21 21.96
N ALA A 257 -9.22 15.75 20.75
CA ALA A 257 -10.44 16.10 20.06
C ALA A 257 -11.24 14.84 19.64
N GLU A 258 -12.57 14.95 19.60
CA GLU A 258 -13.45 13.83 19.22
C GLU A 258 -13.18 13.36 17.81
N GLU A 259 -12.91 14.28 16.89
CA GLU A 259 -12.57 14.00 15.48
C GLU A 259 -11.28 13.20 15.34
N GLU A 260 -10.30 13.43 16.22
CA GLU A 260 -9.05 12.66 16.22
C GLU A 260 -9.30 11.22 16.69
N LEU A 261 -10.20 11.03 17.66
CA LEU A 261 -10.57 9.71 18.17
C LEU A 261 -11.33 8.84 17.16
N GLU A 262 -11.93 9.42 16.12
CA GLU A 262 -12.50 8.65 14.99
C GLU A 262 -11.43 7.88 14.17
N ARG A 263 -10.16 8.27 14.29
CA ARG A 263 -9.04 7.53 13.67
C ARG A 263 -8.67 6.25 14.43
N VAL A 264 -9.20 6.05 15.64
CA VAL A 264 -8.90 4.89 16.48
C VAL A 264 -9.89 3.77 16.19
N SER A 265 -9.43 2.68 15.61
CA SER A 265 -10.19 1.42 15.52
C SER A 265 -10.18 0.73 16.89
N GLY A 266 -11.25 0.91 17.64
CA GLY A 266 -11.38 0.36 19.00
C GLY A 266 -12.79 -0.18 19.29
N PRO A 267 -12.98 -1.48 19.49
CA PRO A 267 -12.01 -2.61 19.39
C PRO A 267 -11.45 -2.82 18.01
N ALA A 268 -10.15 -3.08 17.90
CA ALA A 268 -9.49 -3.33 16.62
C ALA A 268 -9.96 -4.64 15.99
N GLY A 269 -10.22 -4.60 14.66
CA GLY A 269 -10.53 -5.75 13.82
C GLY A 269 -11.97 -5.76 13.29
N LEU A 270 -12.17 -6.47 12.19
CA LEU A 270 -13.50 -6.74 11.64
C LEU A 270 -14.23 -7.77 12.48
N ASP A 271 -15.56 -7.70 12.55
CA ASP A 271 -16.42 -8.67 13.27
C ASP A 271 -16.46 -10.02 12.53
N LEU A 272 -15.46 -10.85 12.75
CA LEU A 272 -15.33 -12.20 12.19
C LEU A 272 -15.69 -13.30 13.21
N GLY A 273 -16.04 -12.94 14.46
CA GLY A 273 -16.23 -13.91 15.55
C GLY A 273 -14.92 -14.54 16.02
N ALA A 274 -13.80 -13.83 15.88
CA ALA A 274 -12.47 -14.32 16.24
C ALA A 274 -12.37 -14.72 17.72
N ALA A 275 -11.77 -15.87 17.99
CA ALA A 275 -11.60 -16.45 19.32
C ALA A 275 -10.14 -16.74 19.68
N SER A 276 -9.30 -17.10 18.69
CA SER A 276 -7.86 -17.35 18.90
C SER A 276 -7.01 -16.11 18.60
N PRO A 277 -5.75 -16.08 19.05
CA PRO A 277 -4.79 -15.04 18.66
C PRO A 277 -4.63 -14.92 17.14
N GLU A 278 -4.61 -16.03 16.42
CA GLU A 278 -4.47 -16.09 14.97
C GLU A 278 -5.70 -15.54 14.26
N GLU A 279 -6.90 -15.90 14.72
CA GLU A 279 -8.17 -15.36 14.18
C GLU A 279 -8.26 -13.85 14.45
N THR A 280 -7.86 -13.40 15.65
CA THR A 280 -7.79 -11.98 16.00
C THR A 280 -6.81 -11.23 15.09
N ALA A 281 -5.64 -11.82 14.82
CA ALA A 281 -4.66 -11.26 13.91
C ALA A 281 -5.23 -11.10 12.48
N VAL A 282 -5.94 -12.11 11.96
CA VAL A 282 -6.61 -12.05 10.66
C VAL A 282 -7.67 -10.94 10.65
N SER A 283 -8.49 -10.85 11.71
CA SER A 283 -9.52 -9.82 11.85
C SER A 283 -8.92 -8.40 11.81
N ILE A 284 -7.86 -8.14 12.58
CA ILE A 284 -7.16 -6.85 12.60
C ILE A 284 -6.50 -6.57 11.25
N LEU A 285 -5.81 -7.53 10.67
CA LEU A 285 -5.14 -7.36 9.39
C LEU A 285 -6.13 -7.08 8.25
N ALA A 286 -7.29 -7.74 8.27
CA ALA A 286 -8.37 -7.48 7.31
C ALA A 286 -8.92 -6.05 7.44
N GLU A 287 -9.09 -5.52 8.67
CA GLU A 287 -9.48 -4.13 8.89
C GLU A 287 -8.41 -3.16 8.38
N ILE A 288 -7.13 -3.41 8.69
CA ILE A 288 -6.02 -2.59 8.15
C ILE A 288 -6.07 -2.54 6.63
N LEU A 289 -6.23 -3.68 5.96
CA LEU A 289 -6.34 -3.74 4.50
C LEU A 289 -7.54 -2.94 3.97
N ALA A 290 -8.69 -3.03 4.65
CA ALA A 290 -9.90 -2.29 4.29
C ALA A 290 -9.68 -0.77 4.44
N VAL A 291 -9.15 -0.32 5.57
CA VAL A 291 -8.85 1.10 5.82
C VAL A 291 -7.86 1.66 4.79
N ARG A 292 -6.78 0.93 4.52
CA ARG A 292 -5.77 1.32 3.51
C ARG A 292 -6.36 1.43 2.10
N ALA A 293 -7.37 0.60 1.80
CA ALA A 293 -8.06 0.61 0.50
C ALA A 293 -9.24 1.59 0.46
N GLY A 294 -9.56 2.30 1.55
CA GLY A 294 -10.76 3.14 1.64
C GLY A 294 -12.05 2.32 1.54
N ARG A 295 -12.08 1.12 2.13
CA ARG A 295 -13.21 0.17 2.07
C ARG A 295 -13.76 -0.12 3.47
N ALA A 296 -15.03 -0.49 3.55
CA ALA A 296 -15.68 -0.85 4.81
C ALA A 296 -15.40 -2.28 5.30
N GLY A 297 -14.75 -3.14 4.49
CA GLY A 297 -14.44 -4.51 4.91
C GLY A 297 -15.60 -5.51 4.89
N GLY A 298 -16.72 -5.18 4.21
CA GLY A 298 -17.89 -6.05 4.08
C GLY A 298 -17.70 -7.17 3.06
N ARG A 299 -18.74 -8.00 2.88
CA ARG A 299 -18.73 -9.11 1.90
C ARG A 299 -18.73 -8.56 0.47
N LEU A 300 -17.86 -9.07 -0.39
CA LEU A 300 -17.75 -8.64 -1.79
C LEU A 300 -19.07 -8.75 -2.56
N ARG A 301 -19.87 -9.79 -2.31
CA ARG A 301 -21.20 -9.98 -2.95
C ARG A 301 -22.22 -8.89 -2.59
N GLU A 302 -22.01 -8.15 -1.51
CA GLU A 302 -22.86 -7.08 -1.01
C GLU A 302 -22.33 -5.69 -1.40
N SER A 303 -21.12 -5.66 -1.98
CA SER A 303 -20.47 -4.41 -2.39
C SER A 303 -21.01 -3.94 -3.75
N LEU A 304 -21.38 -2.68 -3.83
CA LEU A 304 -21.76 -2.00 -5.10
C LEU A 304 -20.54 -1.48 -5.86
N HIS A 305 -19.36 -1.50 -5.24
CA HIS A 305 -18.12 -1.06 -5.87
C HIS A 305 -17.57 -2.12 -6.81
N ARG A 306 -16.98 -1.71 -7.92
CA ARG A 306 -16.20 -2.63 -8.78
C ARG A 306 -15.08 -3.25 -7.96
N ILE A 307 -14.88 -4.58 -8.11
CA ILE A 307 -13.88 -5.33 -7.31
C ILE A 307 -12.46 -4.77 -7.53
N HIS A 308 -12.15 -4.36 -8.77
CA HIS A 308 -10.84 -3.88 -9.19
C HIS A 308 -10.83 -2.41 -9.66
N ALA A 309 -11.95 -1.68 -9.53
CA ALA A 309 -11.97 -0.26 -9.86
C ALA A 309 -11.57 0.54 -8.61
N GLU A 310 -10.53 1.32 -8.74
CA GLU A 310 -10.04 2.22 -7.73
C GLU A 310 -10.58 3.62 -8.04
N THR A 311 -11.56 4.08 -7.26
CA THR A 311 -11.99 5.47 -7.27
C THR A 311 -11.38 6.14 -6.05
N VAL A 312 -10.54 7.14 -6.27
CA VAL A 312 -10.24 8.13 -5.25
C VAL A 312 -11.40 9.11 -5.28
N SER A 313 -12.19 9.14 -4.21
CA SER A 313 -13.18 10.19 -3.97
C SER A 313 -12.51 11.35 -3.29
#